data_80ed78b440ed4facb1b65f2c200063f1
#
_entry.id   80ed78b440ed4facb1b65f2c200063f1
#
_cell.length_a   1.000
_cell.length_b   1.000
_cell.length_c   1.000
_cell.angle_alpha   90.00
_cell.angle_beta   90.00
_cell.angle_gamma   90.00
#
_symmetry.space_group_name_H-M   'P 1'
#
loop_
_entity.id
_entity.type
_entity.pdbx_description
1 polymer ?
#
loop_
_entity_poly.entity_id
_entity_poly.type
_entity_poly.pdbx_seq_one_letter_code
_entity_poly.pdbx_strand_id
1 'polypeptide(L)'
;FAEKLEVSRQTVSRWEADEVTPELDKLVEVCSLFSCKLDELVKENMSFKEGIYSKVELRKVPAFKIARYVMISPNPEDDVQAYMKNWGKNSGLLASHPDAKMIGWDFPFVSQEQQTRFGLHGYVAAYVIPDGFETNCPGVEYYENLEAEYAVITVTEPFVQAFERIPTGYKHIMEFLQANSFKDKQCDGILG
;
A
#
# COMPACT_ATOMS: atom_id res chain seq x y z
N PHE A 1 20.87 -25.02 3.38
CA PHE A 1 20.54 -24.58 2.04
C PHE A 1 21.62 -25.02 1.05
N ALA A 2 22.88 -24.56 1.18
CA ALA A 2 24.00 -24.92 0.30
C ALA A 2 24.18 -26.43 0.12
N GLU A 3 24.09 -27.20 1.21
CA GLU A 3 24.22 -28.67 1.21
C GLU A 3 23.12 -29.36 0.39
N LYS A 4 21.89 -28.81 0.40
CA LYS A 4 20.77 -29.39 -0.37
C LYS A 4 20.89 -29.12 -1.87
N LEU A 5 21.61 -28.08 -2.25
CA LEU A 5 21.87 -27.70 -3.63
C LEU A 5 23.23 -28.19 -4.13
N GLU A 6 23.98 -28.96 -3.29
CA GLU A 6 25.31 -29.47 -3.59
C GLU A 6 26.29 -28.38 -4.04
N VAL A 7 26.20 -27.18 -3.45
CA VAL A 7 27.12 -26.06 -3.73
C VAL A 7 27.81 -25.59 -2.46
N SER A 8 28.87 -24.81 -2.60
CA SER A 8 29.57 -24.23 -1.45
C SER A 8 28.74 -23.11 -0.81
N ARG A 9 28.92 -22.87 0.50
CA ARG A 9 28.34 -21.72 1.19
C ARG A 9 28.76 -20.39 0.56
N GLN A 10 29.98 -20.33 0.06
CA GLN A 10 30.51 -19.17 -0.63
C GLN A 10 29.78 -18.92 -1.96
N THR A 11 29.42 -19.98 -2.68
CA THR A 11 28.61 -19.87 -3.92
C THR A 11 27.23 -19.26 -3.60
N VAL A 12 26.57 -19.74 -2.55
CA VAL A 12 25.28 -19.18 -2.12
C VAL A 12 25.42 -17.72 -1.72
N SER A 13 26.45 -17.39 -0.94
CA SER A 13 26.69 -15.99 -0.53
C SER A 13 26.90 -15.06 -1.73
N ARG A 14 27.54 -15.54 -2.80
CA ARG A 14 27.73 -14.76 -4.03
C ARG A 14 26.44 -14.61 -4.83
N TRP A 15 25.53 -15.58 -4.76
CA TRP A 15 24.18 -15.47 -5.34
C TRP A 15 23.35 -14.44 -4.57
N GLU A 16 23.40 -14.49 -3.22
CA GLU A 16 22.69 -13.54 -2.34
C GLU A 16 23.24 -12.12 -2.44
N ALA A 17 24.52 -11.97 -2.79
CA ALA A 17 25.16 -10.68 -3.03
C ALA A 17 25.01 -10.15 -4.47
N ASP A 18 24.28 -10.88 -5.32
CA ASP A 18 24.07 -10.56 -6.75
C ASP A 18 25.39 -10.47 -7.57
N GLU A 19 26.46 -11.13 -7.08
CA GLU A 19 27.76 -11.18 -7.75
C GLU A 19 27.79 -12.18 -8.89
N VAL A 20 27.00 -13.24 -8.77
CA VAL A 20 26.91 -14.35 -9.75
C VAL A 20 25.49 -14.87 -9.79
N THR A 21 24.93 -15.01 -10.99
CA THR A 21 23.62 -15.63 -11.18
C THR A 21 23.73 -17.15 -11.16
N PRO A 22 22.86 -17.89 -10.44
CA PRO A 22 22.79 -19.33 -10.50
C PRO A 22 22.54 -19.84 -11.93
N GLU A 23 23.10 -20.99 -12.28
CA GLU A 23 22.75 -21.67 -13.53
C GLU A 23 21.30 -22.15 -13.48
N LEU A 24 20.69 -22.34 -14.67
CA LEU A 24 19.27 -22.68 -14.79
C LEU A 24 18.89 -23.94 -13.98
N ASP A 25 19.74 -24.95 -14.01
CA ASP A 25 19.53 -26.20 -13.27
C ASP A 25 19.44 -25.94 -11.76
N LYS A 26 20.31 -25.07 -11.24
CA LYS A 26 20.29 -24.67 -9.82
C LYS A 26 19.08 -23.83 -9.47
N LEU A 27 18.61 -22.99 -10.38
CA LEU A 27 17.35 -22.26 -10.18
C LEU A 27 16.14 -23.20 -10.08
N VAL A 28 16.10 -24.25 -10.89
CA VAL A 28 15.05 -25.29 -10.82
C VAL A 28 15.12 -26.06 -9.50
N GLU A 29 16.33 -26.40 -9.02
CA GLU A 29 16.52 -27.03 -7.70
C GLU A 29 16.07 -26.11 -6.56
N VAL A 30 16.37 -24.80 -6.63
CA VAL A 30 15.92 -23.78 -5.68
C VAL A 30 14.40 -23.70 -5.68
N CYS A 31 13.75 -23.66 -6.85
CA CYS A 31 12.30 -23.67 -6.99
C CYS A 31 11.68 -24.91 -6.32
N SER A 32 12.27 -26.06 -6.53
CA SER A 32 11.81 -27.31 -5.92
C SER A 32 11.94 -27.28 -4.39
N LEU A 33 13.03 -26.70 -3.88
CA LEU A 33 13.32 -26.61 -2.45
C LEU A 33 12.35 -25.66 -1.73
N PHE A 34 11.97 -24.55 -2.37
CA PHE A 34 11.06 -23.54 -1.81
C PHE A 34 9.61 -23.71 -2.27
N SER A 35 9.33 -24.75 -3.06
CA SER A 35 7.98 -24.99 -3.63
C SER A 35 7.41 -23.80 -4.39
N CYS A 36 8.27 -23.04 -5.08
CA CYS A 36 7.90 -21.91 -5.91
C CYS A 36 8.13 -22.22 -7.40
N LYS A 37 7.51 -21.44 -8.28
CA LYS A 37 7.74 -21.54 -9.73
C LYS A 37 8.99 -20.75 -10.13
N LEU A 38 9.66 -21.20 -11.19
CA LEU A 38 10.83 -20.50 -11.74
C LEU A 38 10.50 -19.06 -12.12
N ASP A 39 9.30 -18.84 -12.66
CA ASP A 39 8.77 -17.53 -12.96
C ASP A 39 8.69 -16.61 -11.73
N GLU A 40 8.29 -17.15 -10.59
CA GLU A 40 8.20 -16.43 -9.32
C GLU A 40 9.60 -16.09 -8.80
N LEU A 41 10.53 -17.04 -8.87
CA LEU A 41 11.91 -16.83 -8.42
C LEU A 41 12.69 -15.82 -9.28
N VAL A 42 12.51 -15.86 -10.60
CA VAL A 42 13.28 -15.02 -11.55
C VAL A 42 12.61 -13.68 -11.80
N LYS A 43 11.28 -13.62 -11.81
CA LYS A 43 10.53 -12.38 -12.10
C LYS A 43 10.42 -11.43 -10.93
N GLU A 44 10.51 -11.88 -9.68
CA GLU A 44 10.55 -10.97 -8.54
C GLU A 44 11.78 -10.03 -8.57
N ASN A 45 12.89 -10.45 -9.17
CA ASN A 45 14.07 -9.59 -9.36
C ASN A 45 14.13 -8.88 -10.72
N MET A 46 13.30 -9.25 -11.70
CA MET A 46 13.32 -8.65 -13.05
C MET A 46 12.02 -7.94 -13.47
N SER A 47 11.00 -7.90 -12.64
CA SER A 47 9.75 -7.25 -13.05
C SER A 47 9.54 -5.91 -12.37
N PHE A 48 10.29 -4.88 -12.78
CA PHE A 48 9.55 -3.72 -13.29
C PHE A 48 8.71 -4.24 -14.46
N LYS A 49 7.51 -4.72 -14.19
CA LYS A 49 6.52 -4.93 -15.25
C LYS A 49 6.31 -3.54 -15.83
N GLU A 50 7.00 -3.24 -16.95
CA GLU A 50 6.86 -1.98 -17.66
C GLU A 50 5.38 -1.69 -17.79
N GLY A 51 4.93 -0.59 -17.16
CA GLY A 51 3.54 -0.15 -17.21
C GLY A 51 2.67 -0.42 -15.98
N ILE A 52 3.07 -1.25 -14.98
CA ILE A 52 2.27 -1.44 -13.75
C ILE A 52 2.59 -0.37 -12.71
N TYR A 53 3.86 -0.05 -12.52
CA TYR A 53 4.32 0.95 -11.56
C TYR A 53 4.90 2.16 -12.27
N SER A 54 4.55 3.37 -11.82
CA SER A 54 5.32 4.57 -12.18
C SER A 54 6.66 4.57 -11.44
N LYS A 55 7.56 5.46 -11.84
CA LYS A 55 8.70 5.80 -10.97
C LYS A 55 8.18 6.40 -9.67
N VAL A 56 8.90 6.15 -8.58
CA VAL A 56 8.66 6.86 -7.31
C VAL A 56 9.16 8.29 -7.46
N GLU A 57 8.36 9.25 -7.10
CA GLU A 57 8.68 10.67 -7.14
C GLU A 57 8.32 11.35 -5.82
N LEU A 58 9.02 12.41 -5.48
CA LEU A 58 8.61 13.31 -4.41
C LEU A 58 7.59 14.30 -4.96
N ARG A 59 6.46 14.41 -4.29
CA ARG A 59 5.38 15.32 -4.65
C ARG A 59 4.98 16.16 -3.47
N LYS A 60 5.04 17.49 -3.65
CA LYS A 60 4.50 18.43 -2.68
C LYS A 60 2.97 18.43 -2.80
N VAL A 61 2.30 18.08 -1.71
CA VAL A 61 0.84 18.07 -1.60
C VAL A 61 0.44 19.26 -0.73
N PRO A 62 -0.37 20.19 -1.25
CA PRO A 62 -0.85 21.33 -0.47
C PRO A 62 -1.73 20.85 0.69
N ALA A 63 -1.96 21.71 1.67
CA ALA A 63 -2.90 21.43 2.75
C ALA A 63 -4.30 21.17 2.18
N PHE A 64 -5.01 20.19 2.74
CA PHE A 64 -6.39 19.86 2.35
C PHE A 64 -7.20 19.36 3.53
N LYS A 65 -8.52 19.56 3.46
CA LYS A 65 -9.46 19.07 4.47
C LYS A 65 -10.05 17.74 4.04
N ILE A 66 -10.32 16.89 5.02
CA ILE A 66 -11.00 15.61 4.80
C ILE A 66 -12.17 15.44 5.78
N ALA A 67 -13.17 14.72 5.32
CA ALA A 67 -14.22 14.13 6.16
C ALA A 67 -14.00 12.61 6.13
N ARG A 68 -13.68 12.00 7.29
CA ARG A 68 -13.31 10.58 7.37
C ARG A 68 -14.24 9.80 8.30
N TYR A 69 -14.25 8.49 8.08
CA TYR A 69 -14.81 7.52 9.01
C TYR A 69 -13.88 6.32 9.14
N VAL A 70 -13.78 5.77 10.36
CA VAL A 70 -13.01 4.55 10.65
C VAL A 70 -13.99 3.40 10.84
N MET A 71 -13.79 2.32 10.10
CA MET A 71 -14.58 1.10 10.23
C MET A 71 -13.70 -0.04 10.75
N ILE A 72 -14.20 -0.76 11.75
CA ILE A 72 -13.58 -2.00 12.23
C ILE A 72 -14.61 -3.10 12.02
N SER A 73 -14.35 -3.99 11.07
CA SER A 73 -15.23 -5.09 10.70
C SER A 73 -14.43 -6.23 10.04
N PRO A 74 -15.05 -7.37 9.70
CA PRO A 74 -14.40 -8.40 8.90
C PRO A 74 -14.06 -7.97 7.46
N ASN A 75 -14.80 -7.00 6.89
CA ASN A 75 -14.59 -6.44 5.56
C ASN A 75 -14.60 -4.90 5.61
N PRO A 76 -13.67 -4.26 6.35
CA PRO A 76 -13.77 -2.86 6.70
C PRO A 76 -13.63 -1.93 5.49
N GLU A 77 -12.90 -2.34 4.46
CA GLU A 77 -12.70 -1.55 3.24
C GLU A 77 -14.01 -1.34 2.49
N ASP A 78 -14.75 -2.42 2.21
CA ASP A 78 -16.05 -2.34 1.53
C ASP A 78 -17.08 -1.63 2.39
N ASP A 79 -17.12 -1.96 3.69
CA ASP A 79 -18.09 -1.40 4.64
C ASP A 79 -17.92 0.12 4.78
N VAL A 80 -16.69 0.61 4.95
CA VAL A 80 -16.44 2.04 5.10
C VAL A 80 -16.64 2.81 3.80
N GLN A 81 -16.31 2.22 2.65
CA GLN A 81 -16.57 2.85 1.36
C GLN A 81 -18.08 3.00 1.11
N ALA A 82 -18.87 1.96 1.44
CA ALA A 82 -20.33 2.04 1.35
C ALA A 82 -20.90 3.12 2.29
N TYR A 83 -20.41 3.18 3.52
CA TYR A 83 -20.77 4.20 4.49
C TYR A 83 -20.47 5.60 3.97
N MET A 84 -19.25 5.85 3.53
CA MET A 84 -18.81 7.16 3.03
C MET A 84 -19.55 7.58 1.76
N LYS A 85 -19.86 6.65 0.84
CA LYS A 85 -20.71 6.93 -0.32
C LYS A 85 -22.11 7.40 0.09
N ASN A 86 -22.70 6.78 1.11
CA ASN A 86 -23.99 7.20 1.64
C ASN A 86 -23.89 8.57 2.31
N TRP A 87 -22.86 8.81 3.12
CA TRP A 87 -22.61 10.12 3.71
C TRP A 87 -22.42 11.19 2.65
N GLY A 88 -21.63 10.94 1.60
CA GLY A 88 -21.40 11.88 0.51
C GLY A 88 -22.68 12.28 -0.23
N LYS A 89 -23.66 11.36 -0.34
CA LYS A 89 -25.01 11.67 -0.87
C LYS A 89 -25.81 12.52 0.10
N ASN A 90 -25.87 12.11 1.36
CA ASN A 90 -26.70 12.75 2.38
C ASN A 90 -26.20 14.15 2.77
N SER A 91 -24.90 14.37 2.74
CA SER A 91 -24.28 15.67 3.01
C SER A 91 -24.44 16.68 1.87
N GLY A 92 -24.86 16.24 0.69
CA GLY A 92 -24.90 17.07 -0.51
C GLY A 92 -23.56 17.19 -1.24
N LEU A 93 -22.48 16.57 -0.72
CA LEU A 93 -21.15 16.63 -1.33
C LEU A 93 -21.18 16.11 -2.77
N LEU A 94 -21.71 14.91 -2.98
CA LEU A 94 -21.76 14.30 -4.31
C LEU A 94 -22.78 14.95 -5.25
N ALA A 95 -23.73 15.73 -4.73
CA ALA A 95 -24.67 16.51 -5.54
C ALA A 95 -23.99 17.76 -6.10
N SER A 96 -23.13 18.41 -5.29
CA SER A 96 -22.40 19.62 -5.70
C SER A 96 -21.04 19.32 -6.35
N HIS A 97 -20.39 18.22 -5.96
CA HIS A 97 -19.08 17.80 -6.43
C HIS A 97 -19.09 16.29 -6.75
N PRO A 98 -19.63 15.86 -7.90
CA PRO A 98 -19.75 14.45 -8.25
C PRO A 98 -18.41 13.73 -8.39
N ASP A 99 -17.34 14.48 -8.63
CA ASP A 99 -15.95 14.03 -8.79
C ASP A 99 -15.11 14.16 -7.50
N ALA A 100 -15.75 14.42 -6.35
CA ALA A 100 -15.06 14.50 -5.06
C ALA A 100 -14.23 13.23 -4.81
N LYS A 101 -12.94 13.42 -4.53
CA LYS A 101 -12.00 12.32 -4.38
C LYS A 101 -12.18 11.62 -3.04
N MET A 102 -12.28 10.29 -3.10
CA MET A 102 -12.20 9.43 -1.93
C MET A 102 -10.79 8.85 -1.82
N ILE A 103 -10.20 8.91 -0.63
CA ILE A 103 -8.94 8.29 -0.25
C ILE A 103 -9.19 7.29 0.87
N GLY A 104 -8.30 6.32 1.06
CA GLY A 104 -8.41 5.35 2.15
C GLY A 104 -7.05 4.78 2.52
N TRP A 105 -6.96 4.26 3.74
CA TRP A 105 -5.76 3.65 4.29
C TRP A 105 -6.09 2.68 5.41
N ASP A 106 -5.16 1.76 5.70
CA ASP A 106 -5.31 0.80 6.79
C ASP A 106 -5.32 1.51 8.14
N PHE A 107 -6.21 1.05 9.04
CA PHE A 107 -6.25 1.50 10.42
C PHE A 107 -5.56 0.47 11.31
N PRO A 108 -4.36 0.77 11.84
CA PRO A 108 -3.52 -0.22 12.51
C PRO A 108 -3.93 -0.52 13.96
N PHE A 109 -4.85 0.26 14.53
CA PHE A 109 -5.20 0.17 15.96
C PHE A 109 -6.28 -0.89 16.24
N VAL A 110 -6.14 -2.07 15.63
CA VAL A 110 -6.93 -3.25 15.94
C VAL A 110 -6.02 -4.25 16.62
N SER A 111 -6.40 -4.72 17.83
CA SER A 111 -5.55 -5.63 18.60
C SER A 111 -5.36 -6.98 17.89
N GLN A 112 -4.23 -7.64 18.14
CA GLN A 112 -3.97 -8.96 17.58
C GLN A 112 -5.06 -9.97 17.95
N GLU A 113 -5.63 -9.89 19.17
CA GLU A 113 -6.74 -10.76 19.58
C GLU A 113 -8.01 -10.49 18.75
N GLN A 114 -8.33 -9.24 18.47
CA GLN A 114 -9.46 -8.88 17.60
C GLN A 114 -9.28 -9.40 16.18
N GLN A 115 -8.06 -9.31 15.65
CA GLN A 115 -7.74 -9.82 14.31
C GLN A 115 -7.82 -11.34 14.25
N THR A 116 -7.14 -12.05 15.16
CA THR A 116 -7.01 -13.51 15.09
C THR A 116 -8.26 -14.25 15.57
N ARG A 117 -8.96 -13.73 16.58
CA ARG A 117 -10.11 -14.39 17.19
C ARG A 117 -11.44 -14.03 16.53
N PHE A 118 -11.57 -12.79 16.07
CA PHE A 118 -12.83 -12.27 15.51
C PHE A 118 -12.73 -11.90 14.03
N GLY A 119 -11.55 -12.01 13.43
CA GLY A 119 -11.33 -11.65 12.02
C GLY A 119 -11.57 -10.17 11.74
N LEU A 120 -11.39 -9.30 12.75
CA LEU A 120 -11.63 -7.87 12.60
C LEU A 120 -10.38 -7.18 12.05
N HIS A 121 -10.59 -6.31 11.09
CA HIS A 121 -9.59 -5.43 10.50
C HIS A 121 -10.10 -3.99 10.56
N GLY A 122 -9.20 -3.02 10.43
CA GLY A 122 -9.57 -1.62 10.44
C GLY A 122 -9.22 -0.95 9.12
N TYR A 123 -10.10 -0.10 8.63
CA TYR A 123 -9.85 0.72 7.45
C TYR A 123 -10.49 2.10 7.59
N VAL A 124 -9.85 3.11 7.03
CA VAL A 124 -10.35 4.48 6.99
C VAL A 124 -10.70 4.82 5.56
N ALA A 125 -11.86 5.42 5.36
CA ALA A 125 -12.16 6.11 4.11
C ALA A 125 -12.49 7.58 4.39
N ALA A 126 -12.08 8.45 3.49
CA ALA A 126 -12.27 9.89 3.62
C ALA A 126 -12.56 10.54 2.28
N TYR A 127 -13.47 11.49 2.26
CA TYR A 127 -13.56 12.42 1.13
C TYR A 127 -12.63 13.61 1.35
N VAL A 128 -11.88 13.96 0.32
CA VAL A 128 -11.22 15.26 0.26
C VAL A 128 -12.29 16.32 0.03
N ILE A 129 -12.40 17.26 0.97
CA ILE A 129 -13.44 18.29 0.97
C ILE A 129 -13.00 19.44 0.05
N PRO A 130 -13.77 19.75 -1.00
CA PRO A 130 -13.49 20.88 -1.86
C PRO A 130 -13.60 22.21 -1.11
N ASP A 131 -12.83 23.21 -1.54
CA ASP A 131 -12.90 24.54 -0.98
C ASP A 131 -14.32 25.13 -1.11
N GLY A 132 -14.79 25.71 -0.01
CA GLY A 132 -16.11 26.32 0.05
C GLY A 132 -17.28 25.34 0.26
N PHE A 133 -17.03 24.03 0.33
CA PHE A 133 -18.08 23.08 0.72
C PHE A 133 -18.28 23.08 2.23
N GLU A 134 -19.50 23.31 2.65
CA GLU A 134 -19.92 23.28 4.07
C GLU A 134 -21.14 22.37 4.23
N THR A 135 -21.17 21.60 5.30
CA THR A 135 -22.30 20.75 5.65
C THR A 135 -22.37 20.52 7.16
N ASN A 136 -23.58 20.34 7.66
CA ASN A 136 -23.86 19.93 9.04
C ASN A 136 -24.21 18.44 9.13
N CYS A 137 -23.98 17.66 8.07
CA CYS A 137 -24.30 16.24 8.05
C CYS A 137 -23.39 15.50 9.06
N PRO A 138 -23.97 14.83 10.07
CA PRO A 138 -23.19 14.13 11.08
C PRO A 138 -22.61 12.83 10.55
N GLY A 139 -21.83 12.13 11.39
CA GLY A 139 -21.37 10.77 11.13
C GLY A 139 -19.96 10.66 10.53
N VAL A 140 -19.22 11.76 10.51
CA VAL A 140 -17.82 11.79 10.09
C VAL A 140 -16.99 12.66 11.01
N GLU A 141 -15.68 12.45 10.97
CA GLU A 141 -14.70 13.31 11.62
C GLU A 141 -14.02 14.18 10.58
N TYR A 142 -13.79 15.45 10.91
CA TYR A 142 -13.11 16.41 10.03
C TYR A 142 -11.67 16.60 10.48
N TYR A 143 -10.76 16.52 9.53
CA TYR A 143 -9.33 16.78 9.74
C TYR A 143 -8.77 17.66 8.65
N GLU A 144 -7.71 18.38 8.98
CA GLU A 144 -6.92 19.15 8.04
C GLU A 144 -5.54 18.51 7.92
N ASN A 145 -5.21 18.08 6.71
CA ASN A 145 -3.86 17.61 6.38
C ASN A 145 -3.00 18.82 6.00
N LEU A 146 -1.90 19.01 6.71
CA LEU A 146 -0.99 20.11 6.43
C LEU A 146 -0.22 19.86 5.13
N GLU A 147 0.27 20.94 4.52
CA GLU A 147 1.16 20.84 3.36
C GLU A 147 2.37 19.99 3.71
N ALA A 148 2.67 18.99 2.90
CA ALA A 148 3.80 18.10 3.09
C ALA A 148 4.31 17.55 1.75
N GLU A 149 5.53 17.03 1.76
CA GLU A 149 6.13 16.32 0.64
C GLU A 149 5.98 14.81 0.86
N TYR A 150 5.49 14.11 -0.15
CA TYR A 150 5.21 12.68 -0.11
C TYR A 150 6.01 11.94 -1.19
N ALA A 151 6.53 10.76 -0.85
CA ALA A 151 6.97 9.81 -1.85
C ALA A 151 5.74 9.12 -2.47
N VAL A 152 5.58 9.25 -3.77
CA VAL A 152 4.37 8.84 -4.49
C VAL A 152 4.73 7.84 -5.58
N ILE A 153 3.93 6.79 -5.69
CA ILE A 153 3.96 5.83 -6.79
C ILE A 153 2.54 5.64 -7.34
N THR A 154 2.41 5.49 -8.63
CA THR A 154 1.15 5.10 -9.25
C THR A 154 1.19 3.62 -9.58
N VAL A 155 0.18 2.88 -9.16
CA VAL A 155 -0.02 1.46 -9.48
C VAL A 155 -1.18 1.35 -10.45
N THR A 156 -0.92 0.80 -11.65
CA THR A 156 -1.95 0.57 -12.67
C THR A 156 -2.73 -0.68 -12.33
N GLU A 157 -4.06 -0.61 -12.39
CA GLU A 157 -4.97 -1.72 -12.06
C GLU A 157 -4.62 -2.40 -10.71
N PRO A 158 -4.58 -1.64 -9.59
CA PRO A 158 -4.08 -2.14 -8.31
C PRO A 158 -4.85 -3.35 -7.79
N PHE A 159 -6.14 -3.48 -8.15
CA PHE A 159 -7.00 -4.56 -7.69
C PHE A 159 -6.86 -5.86 -8.51
N VAL A 160 -6.16 -5.83 -9.64
CA VAL A 160 -5.73 -7.06 -10.33
C VAL A 160 -4.50 -7.58 -9.57
N GLN A 161 -4.65 -8.69 -8.83
CA GLN A 161 -3.63 -9.20 -7.91
C GLN A 161 -3.26 -8.19 -6.79
N ALA A 162 -4.27 -7.65 -6.11
CA ALA A 162 -4.10 -6.60 -5.11
C ALA A 162 -3.09 -6.96 -4.01
N PHE A 163 -3.10 -8.21 -3.53
CA PHE A 163 -2.19 -8.71 -2.50
C PHE A 163 -0.72 -8.83 -2.96
N GLU A 164 -0.45 -8.70 -4.25
CA GLU A 164 0.90 -8.64 -4.81
C GLU A 164 1.27 -7.21 -5.20
N ARG A 165 0.41 -6.53 -5.96
CA ARG A 165 0.71 -5.21 -6.54
C ARG A 165 0.82 -4.11 -5.50
N ILE A 166 -0.07 -4.08 -4.52
CA ILE A 166 -0.07 -3.02 -3.52
C ILE A 166 1.15 -3.12 -2.60
N PRO A 167 1.48 -4.29 -1.99
CA PRO A 167 2.70 -4.44 -1.20
C PRO A 167 3.99 -4.17 -1.99
N THR A 168 4.05 -4.58 -3.26
CA THR A 168 5.20 -4.30 -4.12
C THR A 168 5.36 -2.79 -4.37
N GLY A 169 4.26 -2.05 -4.54
CA GLY A 169 4.29 -0.59 -4.63
C GLY A 169 4.89 0.05 -3.38
N TYR A 170 4.50 -0.40 -2.20
CA TYR A 170 5.10 0.06 -0.93
C TYR A 170 6.59 -0.28 -0.83
N LYS A 171 6.99 -1.48 -1.26
CA LYS A 171 8.41 -1.88 -1.29
C LYS A 171 9.22 -0.90 -2.14
N HIS A 172 8.75 -0.53 -3.34
CA HIS A 172 9.43 0.47 -4.19
C HIS A 172 9.57 1.84 -3.51
N ILE A 173 8.54 2.29 -2.79
CA ILE A 173 8.63 3.53 -2.00
C ILE A 173 9.72 3.40 -0.92
N MET A 174 9.73 2.31 -0.16
CA MET A 174 10.71 2.09 0.90
C MET A 174 12.15 2.02 0.37
N GLU A 175 12.37 1.31 -0.74
CA GLU A 175 13.66 1.25 -1.42
C GLU A 175 14.12 2.63 -1.89
N PHE A 176 13.22 3.42 -2.47
CA PHE A 176 13.49 4.79 -2.89
C PHE A 176 13.89 5.68 -1.72
N LEU A 177 13.14 5.63 -0.61
CA LEU A 177 13.43 6.41 0.60
C LEU A 177 14.80 6.04 1.18
N GLN A 178 15.10 4.74 1.26
CA GLN A 178 16.37 4.22 1.76
C GLN A 178 17.55 4.64 0.86
N ALA A 179 17.44 4.48 -0.44
CA ALA A 179 18.48 4.83 -1.41
C ALA A 179 18.83 6.33 -1.39
N ASN A 180 17.84 7.19 -1.08
CA ASN A 180 18.03 8.63 -1.02
C ASN A 180 18.25 9.17 0.42
N SER A 181 18.35 8.28 1.42
CA SER A 181 18.52 8.64 2.83
C SER A 181 17.41 9.56 3.38
N PHE A 182 16.21 9.46 2.84
CA PHE A 182 15.06 10.16 3.36
C PHE A 182 14.59 9.48 4.67
N LYS A 183 14.15 10.31 5.60
CA LYS A 183 13.55 9.84 6.85
C LYS A 183 12.06 10.13 6.80
N ASP A 184 11.29 9.16 7.26
CA ASP A 184 9.88 9.37 7.49
C ASP A 184 9.66 10.46 8.54
N LYS A 185 8.75 11.38 8.26
CA LYS A 185 8.33 12.39 9.20
C LYS A 185 7.11 11.84 9.93
N GLN A 186 7.24 11.62 11.24
CA GLN A 186 6.05 11.38 12.06
C GLN A 186 5.09 12.56 11.89
N CYS A 187 3.98 12.31 11.25
CA CYS A 187 2.87 13.24 11.19
C CYS A 187 1.98 12.95 12.41
N ASP A 188 1.96 13.88 13.37
CA ASP A 188 0.94 13.89 14.42
C ASP A 188 -0.41 14.19 13.73
N GLY A 189 -1.06 13.19 13.17
CA GLY A 189 -2.30 13.46 12.46
C GLY A 189 -2.88 12.26 11.72
N ILE A 190 -3.44 12.53 10.57
CA ILE A 190 -4.44 11.78 9.85
C ILE A 190 -3.99 10.41 9.35
N LEU A 191 -2.71 10.26 9.02
CA LEU A 191 -2.16 9.09 8.33
C LEU A 191 -1.15 8.29 9.16
N GLY A 192 -0.96 8.65 10.43
CA GLY A 192 0.02 8.03 11.33
C GLY A 192 -0.60 7.10 12.33
#